data_b6749c3191f2ab408e9221acd597b285
#
_entry.id   b6749c3191f2ab408e9221acd597b285
#
_cell.length_a   1.000
_cell.length_b   1.000
_cell.length_c   1.000
_cell.angle_alpha   90.00
_cell.angle_beta   90.00
_cell.angle_gamma   90.00
#
_symmetry.space_group_name_H-M   'P 1'
#
loop_
_entity.id
_entity.type
_entity.pdbx_description
1 polymer ?
#
loop_
_entity_poly.entity_id
_entity_poly.type
_entity_poly.pdbx_seq_one_letter_code
_entity_poly.pdbx_strand_id
1 'polypeptide(L)'
;DISPEIKYDIQYFGDIRKFDENLLDGIDVVIHLAAISNDPMGNTFSDLTEEINSKASEELAKAAKKRGVKKFIFASSCSIYGMSDGGSRKETDDLNPLTAYARSKVYIENVLESLADDNFEATCLRYSTACGMSPRLRLDLVLNDFVACALVTGKIQILSDGTPWRPLIDVQDMVRAMEWAIQRSQHDGGNFIAVN
;
A
#
# COMPACT_ATOMS: atom_id res chain seq x y z
N ASP A 1 -7.29 -9.40 7.40
CA ASP A 1 -7.00 -8.88 8.73
C ASP A 1 -8.28 -8.78 9.54
N ILE A 2 -8.35 -9.48 10.67
CA ILE A 2 -9.49 -9.41 11.57
C ILE A 2 -9.15 -8.38 12.64
N SER A 3 -9.77 -7.21 12.59
CA SER A 3 -9.72 -6.28 13.70
C SER A 3 -10.60 -6.81 14.84
N PRO A 4 -10.12 -6.88 16.09
CA PRO A 4 -10.94 -7.29 17.22
C PRO A 4 -12.07 -6.31 17.56
N GLU A 5 -12.00 -5.09 17.04
CA GLU A 5 -13.01 -4.06 17.23
C GLU A 5 -13.70 -3.76 15.88
N ILE A 6 -15.02 -3.86 15.85
CA ILE A 6 -15.83 -3.43 14.71
C ILE A 6 -15.82 -1.89 14.68
N LYS A 7 -15.12 -1.34 13.67
CA LYS A 7 -15.03 0.12 13.44
C LYS A 7 -15.71 0.55 12.14
N TYR A 8 -16.53 -0.34 11.56
CA TYR A 8 -17.15 -0.15 10.26
C TYR A 8 -18.67 -0.28 10.40
N ASP A 9 -19.40 0.42 9.60
CA ASP A 9 -20.86 0.29 9.52
C ASP A 9 -21.24 -1.09 8.99
N ILE A 10 -20.49 -1.59 8.00
CA ILE A 10 -20.68 -2.91 7.42
C ILE A 10 -19.32 -3.58 7.23
N GLN A 11 -19.21 -4.85 7.58
CA GLN A 11 -18.00 -5.64 7.39
C GLN A 11 -18.32 -6.93 6.63
N TYR A 12 -17.55 -7.18 5.55
CA TYR A 12 -17.58 -8.41 4.79
C TYR A 12 -16.27 -9.17 4.95
N PHE A 13 -16.37 -10.49 5.08
CA PHE A 13 -15.22 -11.38 5.12
C PHE A 13 -15.15 -12.16 3.82
N GLY A 14 -13.99 -12.17 3.18
CA GLY A 14 -13.82 -12.88 1.92
C GLY A 14 -12.37 -12.83 1.40
N ASP A 15 -12.16 -13.55 0.32
CA ASP A 15 -10.92 -13.52 -0.44
C ASP A 15 -11.07 -12.52 -1.58
N ILE A 16 -10.16 -11.56 -1.67
CA ILE A 16 -10.16 -10.52 -2.70
C ILE A 16 -10.13 -11.09 -4.13
N ARG A 17 -9.61 -12.29 -4.31
CA ARG A 17 -9.61 -12.99 -5.61
C ARG A 17 -11.01 -13.44 -6.07
N LYS A 18 -11.99 -13.38 -5.18
CA LYS A 18 -13.37 -13.85 -5.39
C LYS A 18 -14.38 -12.89 -4.74
N PHE A 19 -14.08 -11.60 -4.74
CA PHE A 19 -15.00 -10.60 -4.17
C PHE A 19 -16.26 -10.47 -5.05
N ASP A 20 -17.37 -10.15 -4.43
CA ASP A 20 -18.63 -9.85 -5.12
C ASP A 20 -18.60 -8.39 -5.59
N GLU A 21 -18.61 -8.16 -6.92
CA GLU A 21 -18.63 -6.82 -7.50
C GLU A 21 -19.81 -5.96 -7.02
N ASN A 22 -20.93 -6.58 -6.60
CA ASN A 22 -22.09 -5.84 -6.09
C ASN A 22 -21.78 -5.08 -4.79
N LEU A 23 -20.71 -5.45 -4.07
CA LEU A 23 -20.24 -4.70 -2.90
C LEU A 23 -19.75 -3.28 -3.25
N LEU A 24 -19.53 -3.01 -4.52
CA LEU A 24 -19.11 -1.69 -5.03
C LEU A 24 -20.28 -0.79 -5.42
N ASP A 25 -21.52 -1.29 -5.40
CA ASP A 25 -22.68 -0.51 -5.77
C ASP A 25 -22.93 0.62 -4.77
N GLY A 26 -22.97 1.86 -5.27
CA GLY A 26 -23.13 3.06 -4.43
C GLY A 26 -21.87 3.49 -3.65
N ILE A 27 -20.74 2.91 -3.92
CA ILE A 27 -19.47 3.29 -3.32
C ILE A 27 -18.82 4.41 -4.12
N ASP A 28 -18.49 5.53 -3.48
CA ASP A 28 -17.80 6.65 -4.10
C ASP A 28 -16.27 6.50 -4.08
N VAL A 29 -15.72 5.87 -3.03
CA VAL A 29 -14.28 5.78 -2.81
C VAL A 29 -13.87 4.36 -2.42
N VAL A 30 -12.85 3.83 -3.06
CA VAL A 30 -12.18 2.58 -2.66
C VAL A 30 -10.79 2.91 -2.12
N ILE A 31 -10.48 2.43 -0.91
CA ILE A 31 -9.12 2.45 -0.36
C ILE A 31 -8.59 1.02 -0.37
N HIS A 32 -7.68 0.72 -1.27
CA HIS A 32 -7.15 -0.62 -1.47
C HIS A 32 -5.86 -0.86 -0.68
N LEU A 33 -5.99 -1.58 0.44
CA LEU A 33 -4.89 -1.90 1.35
C LEU A 33 -4.53 -3.40 1.36
N ALA A 34 -5.37 -4.25 0.74
CA ALA A 34 -5.18 -5.70 0.76
C ALA A 34 -3.97 -6.11 -0.07
N ALA A 35 -3.00 -6.76 0.54
CA ALA A 35 -1.82 -7.28 -0.13
C ALA A 35 -1.05 -8.29 0.75
N ILE A 36 -0.26 -9.14 0.12
CA ILE A 36 0.90 -9.78 0.77
C ILE A 36 1.98 -8.70 0.85
N SER A 37 2.26 -8.19 2.07
CA SER A 37 2.93 -6.90 2.28
C SER A 37 4.35 -7.02 2.85
N ASN A 38 5.00 -8.18 2.74
CA ASN A 38 6.41 -8.30 3.12
C ASN A 38 7.23 -9.06 2.08
N ASP A 39 8.47 -8.64 1.89
CA ASP A 39 9.37 -9.20 0.88
C ASP A 39 9.70 -10.69 1.11
N PRO A 40 9.97 -11.18 2.35
CA PRO A 40 10.22 -12.59 2.57
C PRO A 40 9.07 -13.50 2.15
N MET A 41 7.83 -13.15 2.49
CA MET A 41 6.64 -13.89 2.05
C MET A 41 6.40 -13.74 0.55
N GLY A 42 6.58 -12.53 0.02
CA GLY A 42 6.45 -12.24 -1.41
C GLY A 42 7.40 -13.07 -2.27
N ASN A 43 8.62 -13.31 -1.81
CA ASN A 43 9.60 -14.14 -2.52
C ASN A 43 9.31 -15.64 -2.36
N THR A 44 8.89 -16.09 -1.17
CA THR A 44 8.56 -17.50 -0.91
C THR A 44 7.29 -17.93 -1.65
N PHE A 45 6.32 -17.04 -1.80
CA PHE A 45 5.02 -17.26 -2.42
C PHE A 45 4.79 -16.31 -3.61
N SER A 46 5.72 -16.29 -4.56
CA SER A 46 5.69 -15.36 -5.69
C SER A 46 4.40 -15.46 -6.51
N ASP A 47 3.94 -16.68 -6.80
CA ASP A 47 2.72 -16.93 -7.59
C ASP A 47 1.48 -16.42 -6.85
N LEU A 48 1.40 -16.69 -5.55
CA LEU A 48 0.30 -16.19 -4.71
C LEU A 48 0.35 -14.67 -4.56
N THR A 49 1.55 -14.09 -4.49
CA THR A 49 1.74 -12.65 -4.46
C THR A 49 1.25 -12.01 -5.77
N GLU A 50 1.55 -12.61 -6.90
CA GLU A 50 1.05 -12.15 -8.20
C GLU A 50 -0.47 -12.28 -8.30
N GLU A 51 -1.06 -13.40 -7.87
CA GLU A 51 -2.52 -13.57 -7.86
C GLU A 51 -3.24 -12.53 -7.02
N ILE A 52 -2.75 -12.27 -5.80
CA ILE A 52 -3.41 -11.37 -4.85
C ILE A 52 -3.07 -9.91 -5.14
N ASN A 53 -1.77 -9.59 -5.26
CA ASN A 53 -1.34 -8.20 -5.34
C ASN A 53 -1.48 -7.61 -6.74
N SER A 54 -1.39 -8.44 -7.79
CA SER A 54 -1.52 -7.98 -9.18
C SER A 54 -2.90 -8.29 -9.73
N LYS A 55 -3.22 -9.55 -9.99
CA LYS A 55 -4.46 -9.92 -10.71
C LYS A 55 -5.73 -9.51 -9.96
N ALA A 56 -5.85 -9.84 -8.67
CA ALA A 56 -7.04 -9.49 -7.92
C ALA A 56 -7.19 -7.97 -7.71
N SER A 57 -6.07 -7.26 -7.54
CA SER A 57 -6.08 -5.79 -7.43
C SER A 57 -6.48 -5.11 -8.75
N GLU A 58 -6.01 -5.63 -9.88
CA GLU A 58 -6.42 -5.16 -11.22
C GLU A 58 -7.92 -5.39 -11.46
N GLU A 59 -8.43 -6.59 -11.13
CA GLU A 59 -9.86 -6.90 -11.25
C GLU A 59 -10.70 -5.99 -10.36
N LEU A 60 -10.26 -5.73 -9.13
CA LEU A 60 -10.93 -4.78 -8.23
C LEU A 60 -10.95 -3.36 -8.82
N ALA A 61 -9.84 -2.87 -9.36
CA ALA A 61 -9.77 -1.53 -9.95
C ALA A 61 -10.70 -1.40 -11.17
N LYS A 62 -10.70 -2.40 -12.06
CA LYS A 62 -11.60 -2.45 -13.21
C LYS A 62 -13.08 -2.50 -12.79
N ALA A 63 -13.40 -3.35 -11.82
CA ALA A 63 -14.77 -3.45 -11.29
C ALA A 63 -15.20 -2.15 -10.61
N ALA A 64 -14.32 -1.51 -9.83
CA ALA A 64 -14.59 -0.22 -9.20
C ALA A 64 -14.97 0.85 -10.24
N LYS A 65 -14.14 1.00 -11.29
CA LYS A 65 -14.45 1.93 -12.39
C LYS A 65 -15.77 1.59 -13.08
N LYS A 66 -16.00 0.33 -13.43
CA LYS A 66 -17.24 -0.16 -14.07
C LYS A 66 -18.49 0.13 -13.24
N ARG A 67 -18.39 0.05 -11.89
CA ARG A 67 -19.47 0.30 -10.94
C ARG A 67 -19.66 1.77 -10.56
N GLY A 68 -18.87 2.68 -11.14
CA GLY A 68 -19.01 4.12 -10.94
C GLY A 68 -18.35 4.66 -9.67
N VAL A 69 -17.42 3.92 -9.08
CA VAL A 69 -16.52 4.43 -8.05
C VAL A 69 -15.76 5.62 -8.63
N LYS A 70 -15.71 6.73 -7.90
CA LYS A 70 -15.11 7.99 -8.36
C LYS A 70 -13.62 8.08 -8.05
N LYS A 71 -13.22 7.51 -6.90
CA LYS A 71 -11.83 7.61 -6.41
C LYS A 71 -11.30 6.24 -6.00
N PHE A 72 -10.11 5.93 -6.46
CA PHE A 72 -9.38 4.73 -6.09
C PHE A 72 -8.04 5.09 -5.45
N ILE A 73 -7.89 4.81 -4.16
CA ILE A 73 -6.67 5.11 -3.39
C ILE A 73 -5.92 3.81 -3.16
N PHE A 74 -4.70 3.75 -3.66
CA PHE A 74 -3.88 2.55 -3.61
C PHE A 74 -2.67 2.72 -2.68
N ALA A 75 -2.53 1.83 -1.71
CA ALA A 75 -1.33 1.75 -0.91
C ALA A 75 -0.18 1.13 -1.72
N SER A 76 0.59 1.98 -2.38
CA SER A 76 1.84 1.62 -3.03
C SER A 76 2.99 1.62 -2.00
N SER A 77 4.24 1.60 -2.45
CA SER A 77 5.39 1.45 -1.56
C SER A 77 6.64 2.10 -2.14
N CYS A 78 7.46 2.72 -1.32
CA CYS A 78 8.78 3.21 -1.70
C CYS A 78 9.74 2.09 -2.17
N SER A 79 9.42 0.81 -1.91
CA SER A 79 10.22 -0.33 -2.39
C SER A 79 10.31 -0.43 -3.92
N ILE A 80 9.42 0.26 -4.64
CA ILE A 80 9.44 0.33 -6.11
C ILE A 80 10.70 0.99 -6.67
N TYR A 81 11.36 1.84 -5.88
CA TYR A 81 12.62 2.48 -6.28
C TYR A 81 13.84 1.57 -6.17
N GLY A 82 13.71 0.43 -5.50
CA GLY A 82 14.81 -0.52 -5.29
C GLY A 82 15.88 0.01 -4.35
N MET A 83 17.14 -0.37 -4.61
CA MET A 83 18.28 0.14 -3.87
C MET A 83 18.64 1.56 -4.34
N SER A 84 18.88 2.45 -3.37
CA SER A 84 19.36 3.80 -3.65
C SER A 84 20.88 3.86 -3.43
N ASP A 85 21.60 4.39 -4.40
CA ASP A 85 23.05 4.64 -4.31
C ASP A 85 23.38 5.89 -3.47
N GLY A 86 22.44 6.34 -2.67
CA GLY A 86 22.50 7.51 -1.81
C GLY A 86 21.55 8.63 -2.26
N GLY A 87 20.88 9.23 -1.28
CA GLY A 87 19.93 10.30 -1.49
C GLY A 87 18.46 9.87 -1.48
N SER A 88 17.58 10.86 -1.29
CA SER A 88 16.14 10.67 -1.32
C SER A 88 15.62 10.49 -2.74
N ARG A 89 14.56 9.72 -2.89
CA ARG A 89 13.86 9.52 -4.16
C ARG A 89 12.66 10.45 -4.28
N LYS A 90 12.37 10.86 -5.52
CA LYS A 90 11.22 11.67 -5.90
C LYS A 90 10.29 10.85 -6.78
N GLU A 91 9.06 11.29 -6.91
CA GLU A 91 8.02 10.65 -7.72
C GLU A 91 8.41 10.49 -9.20
N THR A 92 9.26 11.37 -9.70
CA THR A 92 9.75 11.40 -11.09
C THR A 92 11.01 10.55 -11.33
N ASP A 93 11.57 9.93 -10.29
CA ASP A 93 12.76 9.10 -10.41
C ASP A 93 12.41 7.72 -11.02
N ASP A 94 13.40 7.12 -11.68
CA ASP A 94 13.26 5.80 -12.28
C ASP A 94 12.91 4.74 -11.24
N LEU A 95 12.00 3.84 -11.61
CA LEU A 95 11.58 2.71 -10.80
C LEU A 95 12.49 1.49 -11.07
N ASN A 96 12.95 0.83 -10.01
CA ASN A 96 13.77 -0.37 -10.09
C ASN A 96 13.28 -1.45 -9.08
N PRO A 97 12.09 -2.03 -9.27
CA PRO A 97 11.49 -2.95 -8.32
C PRO A 97 12.23 -4.29 -8.27
N LEU A 98 12.88 -4.62 -7.15
CA LEU A 98 13.72 -5.81 -7.00
C LEU A 98 12.94 -7.05 -6.55
N THR A 99 11.83 -6.89 -5.84
CA THR A 99 11.04 -7.99 -5.25
C THR A 99 9.73 -8.22 -6.00
N ALA A 100 9.11 -9.39 -5.85
CA ALA A 100 7.78 -9.67 -6.38
C ALA A 100 6.73 -8.67 -5.84
N TYR A 101 6.85 -8.33 -4.55
CA TYR A 101 6.03 -7.30 -3.92
C TYR A 101 6.18 -5.93 -4.60
N ALA A 102 7.42 -5.45 -4.77
CA ALA A 102 7.67 -4.16 -5.41
C ALA A 102 7.19 -4.15 -6.88
N ARG A 103 7.42 -5.24 -7.63
CA ARG A 103 6.92 -5.38 -9.01
C ARG A 103 5.38 -5.33 -9.08
N SER A 104 4.70 -6.00 -8.13
CA SER A 104 3.24 -5.96 -8.07
C SER A 104 2.70 -4.53 -7.83
N LYS A 105 3.42 -3.72 -7.02
CA LYS A 105 3.03 -2.33 -6.79
C LYS A 105 3.17 -1.49 -8.05
N VAL A 106 4.29 -1.57 -8.76
CA VAL A 106 4.49 -0.89 -10.06
C VAL A 106 3.44 -1.33 -11.08
N TYR A 107 3.14 -2.62 -11.14
CA TYR A 107 2.11 -3.14 -12.04
C TYR A 107 0.76 -2.46 -11.82
N ILE A 108 0.30 -2.35 -10.56
CA ILE A 108 -0.98 -1.73 -10.24
C ILE A 108 -0.95 -0.21 -10.43
N GLU A 109 0.16 0.48 -10.17
CA GLU A 109 0.27 1.90 -10.53
C GLU A 109 0.03 2.12 -12.03
N ASN A 110 0.65 1.31 -12.90
CA ASN A 110 0.45 1.39 -14.35
C ASN A 110 -1.00 1.06 -14.78
N VAL A 111 -1.64 0.07 -14.13
CA VAL A 111 -3.05 -0.26 -14.36
C VAL A 111 -3.92 0.94 -14.00
N LEU A 112 -3.72 1.52 -12.82
CA LEU A 112 -4.52 2.66 -12.35
C LEU A 112 -4.31 3.91 -13.21
N GLU A 113 -3.09 4.18 -13.66
CA GLU A 113 -2.81 5.25 -14.60
C GLU A 113 -3.59 5.07 -15.91
N SER A 114 -3.62 3.84 -16.44
CA SER A 114 -4.37 3.53 -17.68
C SER A 114 -5.88 3.61 -17.51
N LEU A 115 -6.40 3.38 -16.30
CA LEU A 115 -7.82 3.44 -15.99
C LEU A 115 -8.30 4.84 -15.62
N ALA A 116 -7.42 5.73 -15.15
CA ALA A 116 -7.79 7.05 -14.67
C ALA A 116 -8.36 7.93 -15.81
N ASP A 117 -9.48 8.58 -15.53
CA ASP A 117 -10.14 9.55 -16.39
C ASP A 117 -10.99 10.53 -15.59
N ASP A 118 -11.76 11.38 -16.27
CA ASP A 118 -12.60 12.42 -15.62
C ASP A 118 -13.67 11.87 -14.66
N ASN A 119 -13.97 10.57 -14.72
CA ASN A 119 -14.96 9.90 -13.88
C ASN A 119 -14.32 8.92 -12.87
N PHE A 120 -13.02 8.68 -12.97
CA PHE A 120 -12.29 7.73 -12.11
C PHE A 120 -10.90 8.28 -11.78
N GLU A 121 -10.77 8.89 -10.63
CA GLU A 121 -9.51 9.41 -10.11
C GLU A 121 -8.73 8.30 -9.39
N ALA A 122 -7.43 8.18 -9.67
CA ALA A 122 -6.56 7.24 -8.97
C ALA A 122 -5.42 7.96 -8.24
N THR A 123 -5.18 7.57 -6.99
CA THR A 123 -4.07 8.08 -6.17
C THR A 123 -3.26 6.93 -5.62
N CYS A 124 -1.99 6.87 -5.96
CA CYS A 124 -1.04 5.88 -5.48
C CYS A 124 -0.15 6.51 -4.40
N LEU A 125 -0.25 6.00 -3.17
CA LEU A 125 0.55 6.47 -2.03
C LEU A 125 1.75 5.55 -1.83
N ARG A 126 2.94 6.01 -2.18
CA ARG A 126 4.20 5.26 -2.14
C ARG A 126 4.80 5.29 -0.74
N TYR A 127 4.15 4.62 0.18
CA TYR A 127 4.53 4.66 1.59
C TYR A 127 5.93 4.14 1.88
N SER A 128 6.57 4.82 2.80
CA SER A 128 7.78 4.37 3.49
C SER A 128 7.48 3.21 4.44
N THR A 129 8.49 2.69 5.14
CA THR A 129 8.32 1.64 6.13
C THR A 129 7.45 2.13 7.29
N ALA A 130 6.28 1.52 7.47
CA ALA A 130 5.33 1.90 8.50
C ALA A 130 5.90 1.66 9.91
N CYS A 131 5.64 2.58 10.81
CA CYS A 131 5.94 2.45 12.23
C CYS A 131 4.82 3.06 13.07
N GLY A 132 4.89 2.88 14.38
CA GLY A 132 3.89 3.42 15.31
C GLY A 132 2.88 2.39 15.80
N MET A 133 2.07 2.82 16.75
CA MET A 133 1.13 1.96 17.47
C MET A 133 -0.11 1.68 16.63
N SER A 134 -0.51 0.41 16.55
CA SER A 134 -1.77 0.00 15.92
C SER A 134 -2.35 -1.22 16.66
N PRO A 135 -3.66 -1.51 16.51
CA PRO A 135 -4.28 -2.71 17.09
C PRO A 135 -3.59 -4.01 16.62
N ARG A 136 -2.99 -4.01 15.43
CA ARG A 136 -2.16 -5.08 14.92
C ARG A 136 -0.73 -4.59 14.71
N LEU A 137 0.00 -4.48 15.80
CA LEU A 137 1.39 -4.05 15.77
C LEU A 137 2.27 -5.06 15.02
N ARG A 138 2.95 -4.59 13.98
CA ARG A 138 3.88 -5.37 13.18
C ARG A 138 5.28 -5.32 13.80
N LEU A 139 5.65 -6.35 14.54
CA LEU A 139 6.98 -6.48 15.16
C LEU A 139 8.08 -6.96 14.19
N ASP A 140 7.72 -7.29 12.96
CA ASP A 140 8.66 -7.60 11.88
C ASP A 140 9.20 -6.33 11.17
N LEU A 141 8.71 -5.15 11.52
CA LEU A 141 9.17 -3.87 10.99
C LEU A 141 10.21 -3.25 11.90
N VAL A 142 11.29 -2.75 11.31
CA VAL A 142 12.55 -2.38 11.98
C VAL A 142 12.39 -1.51 13.21
N LEU A 143 11.63 -0.41 13.16
CA LEU A 143 11.48 0.47 14.31
C LEU A 143 10.64 -0.16 15.41
N ASN A 144 9.54 -0.82 15.06
CA ASN A 144 8.68 -1.50 16.01
C ASN A 144 9.43 -2.63 16.72
N ASP A 145 10.25 -3.41 15.99
CA ASP A 145 11.13 -4.44 16.56
C ASP A 145 12.16 -3.84 17.51
N PHE A 146 12.84 -2.78 17.12
CA PHE A 146 13.85 -2.12 17.96
C PHE A 146 13.25 -1.63 19.28
N VAL A 147 12.07 -1.01 19.22
CA VAL A 147 11.38 -0.55 20.43
C VAL A 147 10.98 -1.72 21.32
N ALA A 148 10.40 -2.77 20.74
CA ALA A 148 10.00 -3.96 21.48
C ALA A 148 11.21 -4.66 22.12
N CYS A 149 12.28 -4.87 21.37
CA CYS A 149 13.53 -5.46 21.87
C CYS A 149 14.13 -4.63 23.01
N ALA A 150 14.21 -3.32 22.85
CA ALA A 150 14.75 -2.42 23.87
C ALA A 150 13.95 -2.51 25.18
N LEU A 151 12.61 -2.52 25.09
CA LEU A 151 11.74 -2.59 26.24
C LEU A 151 11.79 -3.95 26.97
N VAL A 152 11.87 -5.04 26.22
CA VAL A 152 11.83 -6.41 26.77
C VAL A 152 13.20 -6.87 27.27
N THR A 153 14.26 -6.56 26.52
CA THR A 153 15.60 -7.12 26.77
C THR A 153 16.63 -6.09 27.22
N GLY A 154 16.31 -4.80 27.17
CA GLY A 154 17.26 -3.70 27.43
C GLY A 154 18.30 -3.53 26.32
N LYS A 155 18.13 -4.19 25.18
CA LYS A 155 19.11 -4.17 24.07
C LYS A 155 18.40 -4.02 22.74
N ILE A 156 19.07 -3.42 21.75
CA ILE A 156 18.65 -3.39 20.36
C ILE A 156 19.60 -4.31 19.57
N GLN A 157 19.05 -5.29 18.88
CA GLN A 157 19.82 -6.19 18.03
C GLN A 157 19.67 -5.77 16.57
N ILE A 158 20.77 -5.40 15.93
CA ILE A 158 20.83 -5.10 14.50
C ILE A 158 21.28 -6.36 13.78
N LEU A 159 20.42 -6.90 12.89
CA LEU A 159 20.68 -8.16 12.18
C LEU A 159 21.50 -7.95 10.89
N SER A 160 21.67 -6.71 10.44
CA SER A 160 22.51 -6.33 9.30
C SER A 160 23.83 -5.71 9.77
N ASP A 161 24.64 -5.24 8.82
CA ASP A 161 25.85 -4.46 9.09
C ASP A 161 25.57 -3.01 9.57
N GLY A 162 24.29 -2.62 9.65
CA GLY A 162 23.87 -1.28 10.09
C GLY A 162 23.95 -0.20 9.00
N THR A 163 24.36 -0.52 7.79
CA THR A 163 24.51 0.46 6.69
C THR A 163 23.19 0.81 5.96
N PRO A 164 22.15 -0.07 5.87
CA PRO A 164 20.95 0.26 5.11
C PRO A 164 20.15 1.43 5.71
N TRP A 165 19.90 2.44 4.92
CA TRP A 165 18.97 3.52 5.23
C TRP A 165 17.54 3.07 4.94
N ARG A 166 16.63 3.34 5.88
CA ARG A 166 15.21 3.00 5.77
C ARG A 166 14.38 4.24 6.05
N PRO A 167 13.60 4.73 5.06
CA PRO A 167 12.63 5.77 5.32
C PRO A 167 11.49 5.21 6.20
N LEU A 168 11.01 6.02 7.13
CA LEU A 168 9.96 5.65 8.08
C LEU A 168 8.78 6.61 7.96
N ILE A 169 7.58 6.08 8.20
CA ILE A 169 6.35 6.86 8.28
C ILE A 169 5.50 6.35 9.45
N ASP A 170 4.99 7.26 10.26
CA ASP A 170 4.02 6.91 11.30
C ASP A 170 2.68 6.51 10.68
N VAL A 171 2.00 5.51 11.27
CA VAL A 171 0.70 5.04 10.78
C VAL A 171 -0.36 6.14 10.77
N GLN A 172 -0.27 7.15 11.66
CA GLN A 172 -1.19 8.28 11.65
C GLN A 172 -0.96 9.20 10.44
N ASP A 173 0.30 9.38 10.02
CA ASP A 173 0.61 10.14 8.81
C ASP A 173 0.18 9.38 7.54
N MET A 174 0.25 8.04 7.55
CA MET A 174 -0.35 7.23 6.48
C MET A 174 -1.86 7.48 6.36
N VAL A 175 -2.58 7.54 7.48
CA VAL A 175 -4.02 7.84 7.50
C VAL A 175 -4.29 9.26 6.98
N ARG A 176 -3.51 10.27 7.40
CA ARG A 176 -3.63 11.64 6.89
C ARG A 176 -3.42 11.73 5.38
N ALA A 177 -2.47 10.96 4.85
CA ALA A 177 -2.27 10.88 3.41
C ALA A 177 -3.48 10.26 2.68
N MET A 178 -4.13 9.24 3.27
CA MET A 178 -5.37 8.69 2.72
C MET A 178 -6.51 9.71 2.78
N GLU A 179 -6.69 10.43 3.89
CA GLU A 179 -7.69 11.48 4.03
C GLU A 179 -7.47 12.59 2.98
N TRP A 180 -6.22 13.02 2.79
CA TRP A 180 -5.88 13.96 1.73
C TRP A 180 -6.25 13.40 0.34
N ALA A 181 -5.93 12.15 0.05
CA ALA A 181 -6.26 11.51 -1.24
C ALA A 181 -7.77 11.42 -1.49
N ILE A 182 -8.58 11.22 -0.44
CA ILE A 182 -10.05 11.26 -0.53
C ILE A 182 -10.53 12.68 -0.89
N GLN A 183 -9.93 13.70 -0.29
CA GLN A 183 -10.37 15.10 -0.40
C GLN A 183 -9.82 15.81 -1.64
N ARG A 184 -8.67 15.37 -2.18
CA ARG A 184 -8.07 16.03 -3.33
C ARG A 184 -9.03 16.11 -4.52
N SER A 185 -8.85 17.10 -5.34
CA SER A 185 -9.57 17.28 -6.61
C SER A 185 -8.65 17.01 -7.81
N GLN A 186 -9.23 16.87 -9.00
CA GLN A 186 -8.48 16.76 -10.26
C GLN A 186 -7.56 17.97 -10.51
N HIS A 187 -7.89 19.13 -9.94
CA HIS A 187 -7.04 20.32 -10.02
C HIS A 187 -5.72 20.16 -9.26
N ASP A 188 -5.65 19.22 -8.33
CA ASP A 188 -4.48 18.95 -7.48
C ASP A 188 -3.63 17.78 -8.02
N GLY A 189 -3.36 17.77 -9.33
CA GLY A 189 -2.46 16.78 -9.94
C GLY A 189 -3.09 15.86 -11.01
N GLY A 190 -4.32 16.20 -11.47
CA GLY A 190 -5.01 15.44 -12.53
C GLY A 190 -5.71 14.18 -12.04
N ASN A 191 -6.11 13.34 -12.99
CA ASN A 191 -6.90 12.13 -12.72
C ASN A 191 -6.08 10.99 -12.13
N PHE A 192 -4.77 10.97 -12.39
CA PHE A 192 -3.82 10.04 -11.80
C PHE A 192 -2.67 10.78 -11.14
N ILE A 193 -2.30 10.36 -9.93
CA ILE A 193 -1.12 10.87 -9.23
C ILE A 193 -0.49 9.75 -8.38
N ALA A 194 0.84 9.69 -8.39
CA ALA A 194 1.61 8.89 -7.45
C ALA A 194 2.46 9.83 -6.60
N VAL A 195 2.41 9.64 -5.27
CA VAL A 195 3.12 10.50 -4.30
C VAL A 195 3.86 9.68 -3.26
N ASN A 196 4.99 10.23 -2.80
CA ASN A 196 5.84 9.64 -1.75
C ASN A 196 5.42 10.10 -0.35
#